data_d1eee6ada86fede7cad17a7ba9e89cbf
#
_entry.id   d1eee6ada86fede7cad17a7ba9e89cbf
#
_cell.length_a   1.000
_cell.length_b   1.000
_cell.length_c   1.000
_cell.angle_alpha   90.00
_cell.angle_beta   90.00
_cell.angle_gamma   90.00
#
_symmetry.space_group_name_H-M   'P 1'
#
loop_
_entity.id
_entity.type
_entity.pdbx_description
1 polymer ?
#
loop_
_entity_poly.entity_id
_entity_poly.type
_entity_poly.pdbx_seq_one_letter_code
_entity_poly.pdbx_strand_id
1 'polypeptide(L)'
;MWWKVVAGLLIAIVVGFFALIKSVGITPGIIVHSLTGDGGGTPSQKTVRSRLQVPDGFSVGLYASNVVNARVIMFTRSGDLLVAQPRESTVSLLARDANTDGKADGQRILLDKLYRPTSIDFFEDYLYISESNAVGRIKFDHESGETIGEYERIITGIADEGNHWTKTIRFGPDGLLYLASGSSCNVCDEIDDQRASITRYNPDGSGEERFATGLRNSVGFDWAPFDNQIYATDNGRDLLGDDYPPCELNKVELGKFYGWPNVNGFGDLDPDFGDESKLIEATSPVHGFRAHNAPLGIRFIDLAAFPKAYRESALAALHGSWNRSSYDGYKVVSLHHKSDGSFEEKDFLTGFEKDGNIIGRPADVTGGPDDCAYISDDFGMAIYRVCYGIEGEAIASTSSSVIQETGLEDFDKATRLNLQSDGEQLFMTRGCLTCHGVSGSTSSGLLPLKAINKKYTLDSLSAFYKTPTPPMPPVHLNEEDQLALSAYLLGVE
;
A
#
# COMPACT_ATOMS: atom_id res chain seq x y z
N MET A 1 17.16 34.76 -35.59
CA MET A 1 15.79 34.59 -36.09
C MET A 1 15.38 33.08 -36.12
N TRP A 2 16.24 32.23 -36.57
CA TRP A 2 16.00 30.76 -36.68
C TRP A 2 15.69 30.08 -35.34
N TRP A 3 16.36 30.41 -34.27
CA TRP A 3 16.16 29.81 -32.96
C TRP A 3 14.79 30.14 -32.32
N LYS A 4 14.22 31.30 -32.62
CA LYS A 4 12.84 31.63 -32.17
C LYS A 4 11.79 30.83 -32.93
N VAL A 5 12.04 30.46 -34.20
CA VAL A 5 11.16 29.58 -34.99
C VAL A 5 11.24 28.14 -34.46
N VAL A 6 12.43 27.63 -34.16
CA VAL A 6 12.63 26.31 -33.59
C VAL A 6 12.01 26.20 -32.20
N ALA A 7 12.18 27.22 -31.35
CA ALA A 7 11.55 27.25 -30.03
C ALA A 7 10.01 27.30 -30.12
N GLY A 8 9.45 28.09 -31.06
CA GLY A 8 8.02 28.14 -31.32
C GLY A 8 7.43 26.80 -31.81
N LEU A 9 8.16 26.10 -32.69
CA LEU A 9 7.77 24.78 -33.17
C LEU A 9 7.81 23.72 -32.04
N LEU A 10 8.83 23.74 -31.20
CA LEU A 10 8.93 22.85 -30.04
C LEU A 10 7.78 23.08 -29.06
N ILE A 11 7.47 24.35 -28.77
CA ILE A 11 6.33 24.68 -27.89
C ILE A 11 5.01 24.22 -28.52
N ALA A 12 4.80 24.43 -29.82
CA ALA A 12 3.58 23.98 -30.52
C ALA A 12 3.44 22.45 -30.52
N ILE A 13 4.55 21.71 -30.68
CA ILE A 13 4.57 20.24 -30.60
C ILE A 13 4.22 19.79 -29.18
N VAL A 14 4.81 20.39 -28.15
CA VAL A 14 4.51 20.07 -26.76
C VAL A 14 3.07 20.37 -26.40
N VAL A 15 2.54 21.56 -26.79
CA VAL A 15 1.13 21.92 -26.55
C VAL A 15 0.19 21.01 -27.33
N GLY A 16 0.51 20.68 -28.59
CA GLY A 16 -0.24 19.72 -29.40
C GLY A 16 -0.26 18.31 -28.81
N PHE A 17 0.86 17.86 -28.28
CA PHE A 17 0.98 16.58 -27.58
C PHE A 17 0.12 16.55 -26.29
N PHE A 18 0.18 17.60 -25.45
CA PHE A 18 -0.65 17.69 -24.26
C PHE A 18 -2.15 17.81 -24.59
N ALA A 19 -2.50 18.51 -25.68
CA ALA A 19 -3.88 18.58 -26.14
C ALA A 19 -4.39 17.22 -26.64
N LEU A 20 -3.55 16.48 -27.36
CA LEU A 20 -3.87 15.13 -27.85
C LEU A 20 -4.02 14.15 -26.66
N ILE A 21 -3.09 14.16 -25.72
CA ILE A 21 -3.15 13.33 -24.49
C ILE A 21 -4.46 13.62 -23.75
N LYS A 22 -4.80 14.88 -23.57
CA LYS A 22 -6.04 15.27 -22.89
C LYS A 22 -7.30 14.83 -23.67
N SER A 23 -7.25 14.83 -25.01
CA SER A 23 -8.40 14.43 -25.85
C SER A 23 -8.66 12.91 -25.83
N VAL A 24 -7.64 12.11 -25.48
CA VAL A 24 -7.77 10.65 -25.32
C VAL A 24 -7.87 10.23 -23.85
N GLY A 25 -8.16 11.17 -22.94
CA GLY A 25 -8.42 10.88 -21.53
C GLY A 25 -7.19 10.47 -20.72
N ILE A 26 -5.97 10.77 -21.19
CA ILE A 26 -4.74 10.36 -20.51
C ILE A 26 -4.28 11.47 -19.55
N THR A 27 -3.91 11.10 -18.32
CA THR A 27 -3.43 12.02 -17.28
C THR A 27 -1.91 12.17 -17.35
N PRO A 28 -1.37 13.36 -17.75
CA PRO A 28 0.06 13.54 -18.04
C PRO A 28 1.01 13.22 -16.87
N GLY A 29 0.60 13.51 -15.65
CA GLY A 29 1.41 13.27 -14.45
C GLY A 29 1.70 11.78 -14.21
N ILE A 30 0.77 10.91 -14.53
CA ILE A 30 0.91 9.46 -14.37
C ILE A 30 1.81 8.88 -15.45
N ILE A 31 1.79 9.43 -16.68
CA ILE A 31 2.71 9.01 -17.73
C ILE A 31 4.16 9.29 -17.31
N VAL A 32 4.42 10.48 -16.78
CA VAL A 32 5.75 10.83 -16.29
C VAL A 32 6.21 9.86 -15.22
N HIS A 33 5.35 9.57 -14.23
CA HIS A 33 5.64 8.59 -13.20
C HIS A 33 5.89 7.19 -13.78
N SER A 34 5.07 6.73 -14.72
CA SER A 34 5.26 5.43 -15.37
C SER A 34 6.58 5.33 -16.14
N LEU A 35 7.04 6.44 -16.72
CA LEU A 35 8.30 6.53 -17.46
C LEU A 35 9.52 6.69 -16.56
N THR A 36 9.44 7.48 -15.51
CA THR A 36 10.57 7.75 -14.60
C THR A 36 10.75 6.68 -13.54
N GLY A 37 9.66 5.99 -13.20
CA GLY A 37 9.66 4.99 -12.14
C GLY A 37 9.71 5.58 -10.72
N ASP A 38 9.77 6.89 -10.61
CA ASP A 38 9.83 7.56 -9.32
C ASP A 38 8.42 7.70 -8.74
N GLY A 39 8.20 7.13 -7.56
CA GLY A 39 7.00 7.35 -6.76
C GLY A 39 6.93 8.79 -6.23
N GLY A 40 5.77 9.15 -5.68
CA GLY A 40 5.56 10.47 -5.06
C GLY A 40 6.35 10.70 -3.75
N GLY A 41 7.09 9.68 -3.29
CA GLY A 41 7.75 9.66 -1.98
C GLY A 41 6.78 9.34 -0.84
N THR A 42 7.30 8.83 0.25
CA THR A 42 6.46 8.43 1.40
C THR A 42 5.74 9.65 2.00
N PRO A 43 4.41 9.60 2.10
CA PRO A 43 3.67 10.67 2.76
C PRO A 43 4.03 10.73 4.25
N SER A 44 4.10 11.94 4.79
CA SER A 44 4.32 12.10 6.23
C SER A 44 3.13 11.53 7.03
N GLN A 45 3.35 11.15 8.29
CA GLN A 45 2.26 10.73 9.17
C GLN A 45 1.17 11.81 9.32
N LYS A 46 1.56 13.10 9.28
CA LYS A 46 0.62 14.24 9.25
C LYS A 46 -0.26 14.20 7.99
N THR A 47 0.34 13.96 6.84
CA THR A 47 -0.38 13.82 5.56
C THR A 47 -1.34 12.63 5.59
N VAL A 48 -0.89 11.47 6.08
CA VAL A 48 -1.74 10.28 6.24
C VAL A 48 -2.98 10.60 7.08
N ARG A 49 -2.79 11.19 8.26
CA ARG A 49 -3.89 11.56 9.17
C ARG A 49 -4.85 12.60 8.60
N SER A 50 -4.37 13.56 7.80
CA SER A 50 -5.18 14.64 7.27
C SER A 50 -5.89 14.30 5.95
N ARG A 51 -5.37 13.32 5.22
CA ARG A 51 -5.83 12.97 3.87
C ARG A 51 -6.60 11.66 3.80
N LEU A 52 -6.07 10.61 4.44
CA LEU A 52 -6.66 9.29 4.36
C LEU A 52 -7.89 9.19 5.27
N GLN A 53 -8.92 8.55 4.75
CA GLN A 53 -10.22 8.37 5.42
C GLN A 53 -10.57 6.88 5.43
N VAL A 54 -11.15 6.44 6.54
CA VAL A 54 -11.64 5.08 6.77
C VAL A 54 -13.05 5.14 7.36
N PRO A 55 -13.84 4.06 7.32
CA PRO A 55 -15.16 4.02 7.94
C PRO A 55 -15.11 4.24 9.46
N ASP A 56 -16.25 4.61 10.04
CA ASP A 56 -16.40 4.84 11.49
C ASP A 56 -15.90 3.65 12.31
N GLY A 57 -15.14 3.95 13.35
CA GLY A 57 -14.52 2.96 14.24
C GLY A 57 -13.23 2.35 13.72
N PHE A 58 -12.85 2.63 12.48
CA PHE A 58 -11.52 2.29 11.96
C PHE A 58 -10.53 3.43 12.13
N SER A 59 -9.27 3.07 12.12
CA SER A 59 -8.15 4.00 12.16
C SER A 59 -7.08 3.59 11.16
N VAL A 60 -6.35 4.57 10.57
CA VAL A 60 -5.26 4.33 9.62
C VAL A 60 -3.96 4.95 10.08
N GLY A 61 -2.86 4.22 9.97
CA GLY A 61 -1.50 4.67 10.25
C GLY A 61 -0.50 4.23 9.20
N LEU A 62 0.66 4.88 9.22
CA LEU A 62 1.80 4.48 8.40
C LEU A 62 2.58 3.40 9.17
N TYR A 63 2.57 2.16 8.67
CA TYR A 63 3.30 1.03 9.25
C TYR A 63 4.77 1.02 8.86
N ALA A 64 5.06 1.24 7.57
CA ALA A 64 6.42 1.33 7.09
C ALA A 64 6.55 2.41 6.01
N SER A 65 7.73 3.04 5.94
CA SER A 65 8.09 4.10 5.01
C SER A 65 9.33 3.73 4.21
N ASN A 66 9.53 4.36 3.05
CA ASN A 66 10.64 4.09 2.15
C ASN A 66 10.70 2.62 1.66
N VAL A 67 9.56 1.97 1.57
CA VAL A 67 9.42 0.63 0.98
C VAL A 67 9.21 0.79 -0.52
N VAL A 68 10.31 0.99 -1.24
CA VAL A 68 10.31 1.35 -2.66
C VAL A 68 9.58 0.31 -3.49
N ASN A 69 8.61 0.74 -4.30
CA ASN A 69 7.82 -0.11 -5.19
C ASN A 69 7.19 -1.33 -4.49
N ALA A 70 6.57 -1.09 -3.32
CA ALA A 70 5.88 -2.12 -2.54
C ALA A 70 4.67 -2.66 -3.30
N ARG A 71 4.74 -3.91 -3.76
CA ARG A 71 3.67 -4.58 -4.51
C ARG A 71 2.94 -5.57 -3.62
N VAL A 72 3.12 -6.86 -3.80
CA VAL A 72 2.46 -7.89 -3.01
C VAL A 72 3.09 -8.00 -1.63
N ILE A 73 2.25 -8.12 -0.63
CA ILE A 73 2.63 -8.21 0.78
C ILE A 73 2.04 -9.46 1.43
N MET A 74 2.82 -10.08 2.32
CA MET A 74 2.39 -11.30 3.03
C MET A 74 3.07 -11.42 4.38
N PHE A 75 2.30 -11.75 5.42
CA PHE A 75 2.85 -12.04 6.73
C PHE A 75 3.47 -13.43 6.82
N THR A 76 4.61 -13.52 7.51
CA THR A 76 5.16 -14.78 7.99
C THR A 76 4.37 -15.28 9.20
N ARG A 77 4.54 -16.54 9.58
CA ARG A 77 3.91 -17.09 10.80
C ARG A 77 4.39 -16.41 12.09
N SER A 78 5.60 -15.85 12.07
CA SER A 78 6.16 -15.08 13.20
C SER A 78 5.68 -13.63 13.28
N GLY A 79 4.95 -13.16 12.27
CA GLY A 79 4.39 -11.81 12.23
C GLY A 79 5.26 -10.76 11.54
N ASP A 80 6.36 -11.15 10.90
CA ASP A 80 7.11 -10.26 10.02
C ASP A 80 6.38 -10.12 8.68
N LEU A 81 6.51 -8.97 8.01
CA LEU A 81 5.83 -8.72 6.73
C LEU A 81 6.83 -8.79 5.58
N LEU A 82 6.61 -9.72 4.64
CA LEU A 82 7.35 -9.79 3.39
C LEU A 82 6.75 -8.84 2.35
N VAL A 83 7.60 -8.24 1.53
CA VAL A 83 7.22 -7.30 0.47
C VAL A 83 7.97 -7.64 -0.82
N ALA A 84 7.24 -7.95 -1.88
CA ALA A 84 7.80 -8.07 -3.22
C ALA A 84 8.00 -6.67 -3.83
N GLN A 85 9.21 -6.40 -4.32
CA GLN A 85 9.64 -5.10 -4.85
C GLN A 85 10.22 -5.26 -6.27
N PRO A 86 9.36 -5.28 -7.30
CA PRO A 86 9.77 -5.63 -8.67
C PRO A 86 10.88 -4.76 -9.26
N ARG A 87 10.84 -3.45 -9.01
CA ARG A 87 11.85 -2.51 -9.56
C ARG A 87 13.17 -2.57 -8.84
N GLU A 88 13.16 -2.96 -7.58
CA GLU A 88 14.36 -3.19 -6.77
C GLU A 88 14.97 -4.58 -7.02
N SER A 89 14.24 -5.48 -7.70
CA SER A 89 14.65 -6.87 -7.91
C SER A 89 14.84 -7.64 -6.60
N THR A 90 14.03 -7.32 -5.58
CA THR A 90 14.15 -7.86 -4.22
C THR A 90 12.83 -8.34 -3.63
N VAL A 91 12.94 -9.21 -2.64
CA VAL A 91 11.92 -9.39 -1.60
C VAL A 91 12.53 -8.90 -0.29
N SER A 92 11.85 -7.97 0.36
CA SER A 92 12.25 -7.44 1.67
C SER A 92 11.42 -8.02 2.79
N LEU A 93 12.01 -8.06 3.99
CA LEU A 93 11.33 -8.38 5.24
C LEU A 93 11.26 -7.12 6.09
N LEU A 94 10.06 -6.76 6.51
CA LEU A 94 9.78 -5.76 7.53
C LEU A 94 9.59 -6.49 8.85
N ALA A 95 10.42 -6.18 9.83
CA ALA A 95 10.34 -6.81 11.14
C ALA A 95 9.01 -6.42 11.83
N ARG A 96 8.39 -7.39 12.48
CA ARG A 96 7.15 -7.19 13.24
C ARG A 96 7.28 -6.06 14.24
N ASP A 97 6.18 -5.42 14.54
CA ASP A 97 6.03 -4.38 15.58
C ASP A 97 6.08 -5.02 16.98
N ALA A 98 7.28 -5.30 17.49
CA ALA A 98 7.46 -5.90 18.81
C ALA A 98 7.33 -4.88 19.94
N ASN A 99 7.54 -3.59 19.64
CA ASN A 99 7.41 -2.50 20.61
C ASN A 99 5.97 -1.94 20.71
N THR A 100 5.06 -2.40 19.85
CA THR A 100 3.63 -2.05 19.80
C THR A 100 3.37 -0.56 19.51
N ASP A 101 4.25 0.09 18.73
CA ASP A 101 4.07 1.49 18.33
C ASP A 101 3.29 1.66 17.01
N GLY A 102 2.83 0.57 16.43
CA GLY A 102 2.07 0.52 15.18
C GLY A 102 2.93 0.58 13.94
N LYS A 103 4.25 0.38 14.04
CA LYS A 103 5.19 0.41 12.94
C LYS A 103 6.09 -0.81 12.92
N ALA A 104 6.63 -1.11 11.75
CA ALA A 104 7.68 -2.13 11.63
C ALA A 104 8.95 -1.69 12.36
N ASP A 105 9.54 -2.59 13.17
CA ASP A 105 10.77 -2.32 13.93
C ASP A 105 12.04 -2.26 13.07
N GLY A 106 11.95 -2.62 11.79
CA GLY A 106 13.08 -2.56 10.86
C GLY A 106 12.74 -3.10 9.49
N GLN A 107 13.65 -2.89 8.54
CA GLN A 107 13.55 -3.40 7.18
C GLN A 107 14.89 -3.96 6.74
N ARG A 108 14.88 -5.13 6.08
CA ARG A 108 16.05 -5.72 5.44
C ARG A 108 15.67 -6.40 4.12
N ILE A 109 16.65 -6.52 3.23
CA ILE A 109 16.50 -7.35 2.04
C ILE A 109 16.62 -8.81 2.48
N LEU A 110 15.63 -9.62 2.11
CA LEU A 110 15.61 -11.07 2.34
C LEU A 110 16.21 -11.81 1.16
N LEU A 111 15.82 -11.43 -0.05
CA LEU A 111 16.34 -11.97 -1.32
C LEU A 111 16.60 -10.85 -2.30
N ASP A 112 17.70 -10.95 -3.04
CA ASP A 112 18.10 -10.02 -4.09
C ASP A 112 18.31 -10.73 -5.44
N LYS A 113 18.56 -9.93 -6.51
CA LYS A 113 18.86 -10.43 -7.87
C LYS A 113 17.73 -11.27 -8.49
N LEU A 114 16.51 -11.04 -8.06
CA LEU A 114 15.32 -11.61 -8.67
C LEU A 114 14.95 -10.83 -9.94
N TYR A 115 14.33 -11.49 -10.91
CA TYR A 115 13.92 -10.82 -12.13
C TYR A 115 12.48 -10.29 -11.99
N ARG A 116 12.33 -9.02 -11.53
CA ARG A 116 11.04 -8.36 -11.30
C ARG A 116 10.09 -9.22 -10.47
N PRO A 117 10.38 -9.52 -9.20
CA PRO A 117 9.50 -10.32 -8.34
C PRO A 117 8.19 -9.58 -8.10
N THR A 118 7.05 -10.19 -8.41
CA THR A 118 5.74 -9.54 -8.38
C THR A 118 4.78 -10.09 -7.36
N SER A 119 4.92 -11.35 -6.97
CA SER A 119 4.06 -11.98 -5.96
C SER A 119 4.84 -12.98 -5.12
N ILE A 120 4.34 -13.22 -3.93
CA ILE A 120 4.89 -14.16 -2.96
C ILE A 120 3.76 -14.96 -2.33
N ASP A 121 4.03 -16.24 -2.02
CA ASP A 121 3.14 -17.08 -1.23
C ASP A 121 3.93 -18.15 -0.49
N PHE A 122 3.34 -18.71 0.58
CA PHE A 122 3.90 -19.80 1.34
C PHE A 122 3.17 -21.11 1.10
N PHE A 123 3.93 -22.17 0.92
CA PHE A 123 3.39 -23.53 0.96
C PHE A 123 4.35 -24.44 1.71
N GLU A 124 3.88 -25.12 2.76
CA GLU A 124 4.70 -25.85 3.70
C GLU A 124 5.80 -24.98 4.30
N ASP A 125 7.07 -25.40 4.14
CA ASP A 125 8.27 -24.68 4.61
C ASP A 125 8.95 -23.89 3.47
N TYR A 126 8.26 -23.63 2.37
CA TYR A 126 8.82 -22.90 1.24
C TYR A 126 8.14 -21.53 1.04
N LEU A 127 8.96 -20.53 0.82
CA LEU A 127 8.57 -19.26 0.25
C LEU A 127 8.64 -19.38 -1.28
N TYR A 128 7.49 -19.19 -1.95
CA TYR A 128 7.38 -19.14 -3.41
C TYR A 128 7.34 -17.69 -3.86
N ILE A 129 8.02 -17.41 -4.98
CA ILE A 129 8.13 -16.07 -5.54
C ILE A 129 7.85 -16.17 -7.04
N SER A 130 6.88 -15.39 -7.54
CA SER A 130 6.74 -15.17 -8.97
C SER A 130 7.66 -14.05 -9.42
N GLU A 131 8.45 -14.32 -10.41
CA GLU A 131 9.17 -13.35 -11.24
C GLU A 131 8.38 -13.11 -12.53
N SER A 132 8.72 -12.09 -13.32
CA SER A 132 8.01 -11.85 -14.58
C SER A 132 8.03 -13.03 -15.54
N ASN A 133 9.09 -13.84 -15.53
CA ASN A 133 9.33 -14.94 -16.47
C ASN A 133 9.53 -16.31 -15.82
N ALA A 134 9.33 -16.41 -14.52
CA ALA A 134 9.54 -17.63 -13.76
C ALA A 134 8.73 -17.66 -12.47
N VAL A 135 8.59 -18.86 -11.88
CA VAL A 135 8.26 -19.04 -10.48
C VAL A 135 9.39 -19.83 -9.82
N GLY A 136 9.85 -19.35 -8.71
CA GLY A 136 10.84 -20.05 -7.91
C GLY A 136 10.43 -20.21 -6.46
N ARG A 137 11.20 -21.00 -5.71
CA ARG A 137 10.98 -21.24 -4.29
C ARG A 137 12.29 -21.36 -3.53
N ILE A 138 12.22 -21.09 -2.24
CA ILE A 138 13.33 -21.28 -1.31
C ILE A 138 12.77 -21.74 0.03
N LYS A 139 13.46 -22.60 0.74
CA LYS A 139 13.05 -22.93 2.11
C LYS A 139 13.14 -21.70 3.00
N PHE A 140 12.14 -21.58 3.87
CA PHE A 140 12.02 -20.44 4.77
C PHE A 140 11.78 -20.91 6.20
N ASP A 141 12.61 -20.43 7.11
CA ASP A 141 12.43 -20.64 8.53
C ASP A 141 11.55 -19.53 9.11
N HIS A 142 10.33 -19.89 9.45
CA HIS A 142 9.35 -18.95 9.99
C HIS A 142 9.70 -18.43 11.40
N GLU A 143 10.57 -19.12 12.15
CA GLU A 143 10.98 -18.72 13.50
C GLU A 143 12.06 -17.63 13.45
N SER A 144 13.09 -17.84 12.63
CA SER A 144 14.19 -16.89 12.46
C SER A 144 13.90 -15.78 11.43
N GLY A 145 12.92 -16.00 10.51
CA GLY A 145 12.68 -15.12 9.38
C GLY A 145 13.74 -15.18 8.29
N GLU A 146 14.53 -16.27 8.24
CA GLU A 146 15.65 -16.45 7.30
C GLU A 146 15.31 -17.48 6.21
N THR A 147 15.95 -17.32 5.04
CA THR A 147 15.92 -18.33 3.98
C THR A 147 16.99 -19.38 4.20
N ILE A 148 16.72 -20.64 3.80
CA ILE A 148 17.62 -21.78 3.96
C ILE A 148 17.94 -22.37 2.58
N GLY A 149 19.23 -22.45 2.24
CA GLY A 149 19.71 -23.02 0.99
C GLY A 149 19.68 -22.03 -0.18
N GLU A 150 19.52 -22.53 -1.39
CA GLU A 150 19.55 -21.74 -2.61
C GLU A 150 18.14 -21.56 -3.20
N TYR A 151 17.91 -20.43 -3.85
CA TYR A 151 16.68 -20.15 -4.58
C TYR A 151 16.61 -20.95 -5.87
N GLU A 152 15.55 -21.74 -6.04
CA GLU A 152 15.32 -22.65 -7.15
C GLU A 152 14.16 -22.17 -8.01
N ARG A 153 14.37 -21.94 -9.31
CA ARG A 153 13.26 -21.69 -10.27
C ARG A 153 12.67 -23.01 -10.72
N ILE A 154 11.39 -23.25 -10.40
CA ILE A 154 10.65 -24.48 -10.66
C ILE A 154 9.77 -24.39 -11.90
N ILE A 155 9.35 -23.19 -12.29
CA ILE A 155 8.63 -22.89 -13.53
C ILE A 155 9.44 -21.82 -14.26
N THR A 156 9.79 -22.05 -15.52
CA THR A 156 10.61 -21.13 -16.32
C THR A 156 10.02 -20.95 -17.71
N GLY A 157 10.43 -19.87 -18.39
CA GLY A 157 9.96 -19.59 -19.74
C GLY A 157 8.56 -19.01 -19.82
N ILE A 158 8.05 -18.44 -18.73
CA ILE A 158 6.79 -17.72 -18.71
C ILE A 158 6.97 -16.44 -19.54
N ALA A 159 6.08 -16.18 -20.50
CA ALA A 159 6.15 -15.01 -21.35
C ALA A 159 5.96 -13.70 -20.54
N ASP A 160 6.90 -12.75 -20.67
CA ASP A 160 6.89 -11.47 -19.96
C ASP A 160 7.07 -10.25 -20.88
N GLU A 161 7.08 -10.45 -22.18
CA GLU A 161 7.14 -9.38 -23.19
C GLU A 161 5.80 -8.65 -23.31
N GLY A 162 5.83 -7.41 -23.77
CA GLY A 162 4.65 -6.57 -23.97
C GLY A 162 4.07 -6.00 -22.67
N ASN A 163 2.74 -5.83 -22.66
CA ASN A 163 2.02 -5.34 -21.47
C ASN A 163 1.88 -6.44 -20.40
N HIS A 164 1.41 -6.06 -19.21
CA HIS A 164 0.99 -6.95 -18.12
C HIS A 164 2.01 -8.06 -17.82
N TRP A 165 3.27 -7.66 -17.67
CA TRP A 165 4.39 -8.56 -17.35
C TRP A 165 4.34 -9.12 -15.93
N THR A 166 3.50 -8.57 -15.05
CA THR A 166 3.32 -9.05 -13.67
C THR A 166 2.69 -10.43 -13.65
N LYS A 167 3.11 -11.24 -12.69
CA LYS A 167 2.57 -12.58 -12.42
C LYS A 167 2.13 -12.63 -10.97
N THR A 168 0.98 -13.20 -10.71
CA THR A 168 0.49 -13.39 -9.34
C THR A 168 0.33 -14.88 -9.05
N ILE A 169 0.91 -15.33 -7.95
CA ILE A 169 0.80 -16.70 -7.49
C ILE A 169 0.05 -16.79 -6.17
N ARG A 170 -0.69 -17.87 -6.00
CA ARG A 170 -1.31 -18.27 -4.74
C ARG A 170 -1.53 -19.77 -4.69
N PHE A 171 -1.37 -20.35 -3.50
CA PHE A 171 -1.78 -21.72 -3.25
C PHE A 171 -3.26 -21.82 -2.93
N GLY A 172 -3.93 -22.72 -3.64
CA GLY A 172 -5.33 -23.01 -3.39
C GLY A 172 -5.51 -23.95 -2.18
N PRO A 173 -6.76 -24.05 -1.68
CA PRO A 173 -7.08 -25.01 -0.62
C PRO A 173 -6.91 -26.48 -1.04
N ASP A 174 -6.78 -26.73 -2.35
CA ASP A 174 -6.42 -28.02 -2.96
C ASP A 174 -4.92 -28.31 -2.95
N GLY A 175 -4.09 -27.37 -2.47
CA GLY A 175 -2.64 -27.49 -2.41
C GLY A 175 -1.94 -27.27 -3.75
N LEU A 176 -2.66 -26.83 -4.80
CA LEU A 176 -2.07 -26.49 -6.08
C LEU A 176 -1.64 -25.03 -6.14
N LEU A 177 -0.60 -24.76 -6.90
CA LEU A 177 -0.08 -23.41 -7.16
C LEU A 177 -0.83 -22.81 -8.35
N TYR A 178 -1.56 -21.73 -8.14
CA TYR A 178 -2.23 -20.97 -9.18
C TYR A 178 -1.39 -19.77 -9.61
N LEU A 179 -1.30 -19.55 -10.91
CA LEU A 179 -0.53 -18.48 -11.53
C LEU A 179 -1.43 -17.68 -12.49
N ALA A 180 -1.65 -16.41 -12.17
CA ALA A 180 -2.30 -15.48 -13.08
C ALA A 180 -1.26 -14.78 -13.99
N SER A 181 -1.53 -14.73 -15.29
CA SER A 181 -0.69 -14.09 -16.31
C SER A 181 -1.55 -13.21 -17.22
N GLY A 182 -1.36 -11.90 -17.16
CA GLY A 182 -2.11 -10.95 -17.98
C GLY A 182 -1.71 -10.98 -19.47
N SER A 183 -2.50 -10.32 -20.32
CA SER A 183 -2.29 -10.25 -21.78
C SER A 183 -1.01 -9.52 -22.17
N SER A 184 -0.49 -9.82 -23.36
CA SER A 184 0.70 -9.17 -23.91
C SER A 184 0.42 -7.75 -24.45
N CYS A 185 -0.83 -7.41 -24.64
CA CYS A 185 -1.29 -6.20 -25.33
C CYS A 185 -2.52 -5.59 -24.65
N ASN A 186 -2.98 -4.43 -25.12
CA ASN A 186 -4.25 -3.84 -24.72
C ASN A 186 -5.43 -4.72 -25.15
N VAL A 187 -5.45 -5.07 -26.44
CA VAL A 187 -6.39 -6.02 -27.04
C VAL A 187 -5.74 -6.65 -28.27
N CYS A 188 -5.71 -7.97 -28.33
CA CYS A 188 -5.18 -8.78 -29.45
C CYS A 188 -5.54 -10.25 -29.26
N ASP A 189 -5.39 -11.03 -30.29
CA ASP A 189 -5.32 -12.49 -30.15
C ASP A 189 -3.95 -12.87 -29.61
N GLU A 190 -3.91 -13.53 -28.46
CA GLU A 190 -2.64 -13.98 -27.87
C GLU A 190 -2.03 -15.12 -28.68
N ILE A 191 -0.71 -15.04 -28.88
CA ILE A 191 0.07 -16.13 -29.50
C ILE A 191 0.45 -17.16 -28.43
N ASP A 192 0.80 -16.70 -27.24
CA ASP A 192 1.12 -17.53 -26.09
C ASP A 192 -0.14 -17.74 -25.24
N ASP A 193 -0.54 -18.98 -25.19
CA ASP A 193 -1.76 -19.38 -24.52
C ASP A 193 -1.68 -19.40 -22.98
N GLN A 194 -0.51 -19.19 -22.38
CA GLN A 194 -0.35 -18.91 -20.96
C GLN A 194 -0.76 -17.46 -20.59
N ARG A 195 -0.89 -16.57 -21.59
CA ARG A 195 -1.31 -15.18 -21.39
C ARG A 195 -2.83 -15.06 -21.27
N ALA A 196 -3.29 -13.99 -20.65
CA ALA A 196 -4.70 -13.70 -20.39
C ALA A 196 -5.43 -14.88 -19.69
N SER A 197 -4.77 -15.52 -18.72
CA SER A 197 -5.22 -16.77 -18.11
C SER A 197 -4.85 -16.89 -16.64
N ILE A 198 -5.50 -17.85 -15.97
CA ILE A 198 -5.02 -18.47 -14.75
C ILE A 198 -4.68 -19.92 -15.05
N THR A 199 -3.45 -20.33 -14.74
CA THR A 199 -2.93 -21.68 -14.89
C THR A 199 -2.60 -22.24 -13.52
N ARG A 200 -2.75 -23.56 -13.28
CA ARG A 200 -2.36 -24.18 -12.02
C ARG A 200 -1.33 -25.27 -12.23
N TYR A 201 -0.56 -25.51 -11.18
CA TYR A 201 0.58 -26.43 -11.16
C TYR A 201 0.63 -27.20 -9.85
N ASN A 202 1.33 -28.33 -9.83
CA ASN A 202 1.77 -28.94 -8.58
C ASN A 202 2.80 -28.02 -7.87
N PRO A 203 3.00 -28.20 -6.54
CA PRO A 203 3.98 -27.38 -5.79
C PRO A 203 5.44 -27.49 -6.28
N ASP A 204 5.77 -28.51 -7.06
CA ASP A 204 7.08 -28.69 -7.68
C ASP A 204 7.19 -28.04 -9.08
N GLY A 205 6.15 -27.37 -9.54
CA GLY A 205 6.09 -26.72 -10.86
C GLY A 205 5.66 -27.65 -11.99
N SER A 206 5.41 -28.92 -11.73
CA SER A 206 4.89 -29.89 -12.71
C SER A 206 3.37 -29.81 -12.86
N GLY A 207 2.81 -30.55 -13.84
CA GLY A 207 1.35 -30.75 -13.94
C GLY A 207 0.60 -29.51 -14.38
N GLU A 208 1.17 -28.73 -15.31
CA GLU A 208 0.54 -27.55 -15.89
C GLU A 208 -0.87 -27.84 -16.39
N GLU A 209 -1.85 -27.10 -15.88
CA GLU A 209 -3.23 -27.15 -16.32
C GLU A 209 -3.80 -25.74 -16.44
N ARG A 210 -4.32 -25.40 -17.62
CA ARG A 210 -4.99 -24.13 -17.82
C ARG A 210 -6.34 -24.13 -17.10
N PHE A 211 -6.44 -23.33 -16.04
CA PHE A 211 -7.61 -23.27 -15.20
C PHE A 211 -8.72 -22.42 -15.82
N ALA A 212 -8.38 -21.21 -16.30
CA ALA A 212 -9.34 -20.29 -16.92
C ALA A 212 -8.66 -19.38 -17.94
N THR A 213 -9.42 -18.89 -18.93
CA THR A 213 -8.94 -18.05 -20.04
C THR A 213 -9.80 -16.82 -20.24
N GLY A 214 -9.33 -15.87 -21.06
CA GLY A 214 -10.07 -14.63 -21.33
C GLY A 214 -10.05 -13.62 -20.19
N LEU A 215 -9.10 -13.73 -19.30
CA LEU A 215 -8.83 -12.83 -18.18
C LEU A 215 -7.74 -11.85 -18.59
N ARG A 216 -8.12 -10.65 -19.03
CA ARG A 216 -7.17 -9.70 -19.63
C ARG A 216 -5.97 -9.40 -18.76
N ASN A 217 -6.18 -9.06 -17.50
CA ASN A 217 -5.10 -8.77 -16.56
C ASN A 217 -5.59 -8.94 -15.10
N SER A 218 -5.76 -10.19 -14.70
CA SER A 218 -6.14 -10.57 -13.34
C SER A 218 -4.93 -10.47 -12.42
N VAL A 219 -4.76 -9.31 -11.78
CA VAL A 219 -3.59 -9.05 -10.93
C VAL A 219 -3.75 -9.62 -9.53
N GLY A 220 -4.95 -9.60 -8.98
CA GLY A 220 -5.25 -10.15 -7.66
C GLY A 220 -6.31 -11.23 -7.72
N PHE A 221 -6.15 -12.28 -6.92
CA PHE A 221 -7.19 -13.27 -6.71
C PHE A 221 -7.07 -13.92 -5.33
N ASP A 222 -8.21 -14.39 -4.82
CA ASP A 222 -8.29 -15.07 -3.53
C ASP A 222 -9.49 -16.01 -3.49
N TRP A 223 -9.52 -16.92 -2.51
CA TRP A 223 -10.63 -17.85 -2.28
C TRP A 223 -11.60 -17.26 -1.28
N ALA A 224 -12.87 -17.20 -1.70
CA ALA A 224 -13.93 -16.73 -0.82
C ALA A 224 -14.27 -17.77 0.26
N PRO A 225 -14.35 -17.39 1.54
CA PRO A 225 -14.62 -18.33 2.64
C PRO A 225 -16.04 -18.89 2.61
N PHE A 226 -16.99 -18.25 1.91
CA PHE A 226 -18.39 -18.66 1.89
C PHE A 226 -18.72 -19.74 0.84
N ASP A 227 -17.89 -19.89 -0.22
CA ASP A 227 -18.12 -20.90 -1.27
C ASP A 227 -16.86 -21.62 -1.74
N ASN A 228 -15.71 -21.22 -1.20
CA ASN A 228 -14.39 -21.79 -1.51
C ASN A 228 -14.01 -21.70 -3.00
N GLN A 229 -14.57 -20.69 -3.72
CA GLN A 229 -14.25 -20.41 -5.11
C GLN A 229 -13.27 -19.25 -5.23
N ILE A 230 -12.56 -19.21 -6.36
CA ILE A 230 -11.63 -18.12 -6.70
C ILE A 230 -12.44 -16.89 -7.14
N TYR A 231 -12.09 -15.74 -6.59
CA TYR A 231 -12.54 -14.45 -7.09
C TYR A 231 -11.32 -13.62 -7.50
N ALA A 232 -11.30 -13.17 -8.75
CA ALA A 232 -10.19 -12.45 -9.33
C ALA A 232 -10.62 -11.06 -9.80
N THR A 233 -9.81 -10.05 -9.47
CA THR A 233 -9.90 -8.72 -10.09
C THR A 233 -9.37 -8.78 -11.51
N ASP A 234 -10.01 -8.13 -12.47
CA ASP A 234 -9.53 -8.04 -13.84
C ASP A 234 -9.63 -6.62 -14.39
N ASN A 235 -8.58 -6.17 -15.06
CA ASN A 235 -8.50 -4.82 -15.62
C ASN A 235 -9.07 -4.82 -17.04
N GLY A 236 -10.14 -4.05 -17.29
CA GLY A 236 -10.73 -3.85 -18.61
C GLY A 236 -9.76 -3.21 -19.62
N ARG A 237 -10.04 -3.34 -20.93
CA ARG A 237 -9.19 -2.74 -21.97
C ARG A 237 -9.24 -1.21 -21.92
N ASP A 238 -8.14 -0.59 -22.36
CA ASP A 238 -8.00 0.87 -22.40
C ASP A 238 -8.50 1.47 -23.72
N LEU A 239 -8.68 2.80 -23.73
CA LEU A 239 -8.91 3.65 -24.90
C LEU A 239 -10.31 3.52 -25.54
N LEU A 240 -11.32 3.17 -24.77
CA LEU A 240 -12.72 3.17 -25.18
C LEU A 240 -13.57 4.26 -24.49
N GLY A 241 -12.91 5.30 -23.95
CA GLY A 241 -13.56 6.40 -23.24
C GLY A 241 -13.48 6.23 -21.71
N ASP A 242 -13.99 7.24 -20.99
CA ASP A 242 -13.84 7.33 -19.54
C ASP A 242 -14.60 6.25 -18.75
N ASP A 243 -15.78 5.86 -19.23
CA ASP A 243 -16.70 5.03 -18.47
C ASP A 243 -16.90 3.62 -19.05
N TYR A 244 -16.05 3.21 -20.01
CA TYR A 244 -16.15 1.91 -20.66
C TYR A 244 -14.78 1.35 -21.05
N PRO A 245 -14.58 0.00 -21.01
CA PRO A 245 -15.40 -0.99 -20.33
C PRO A 245 -15.16 -0.96 -18.81
N PRO A 246 -16.04 -1.55 -17.98
CA PRO A 246 -15.76 -1.71 -16.56
C PRO A 246 -14.54 -2.58 -16.33
N CYS A 247 -13.84 -2.39 -15.22
CA CYS A 247 -13.00 -3.43 -14.66
C CYS A 247 -13.88 -4.43 -13.91
N GLU A 248 -13.38 -5.65 -13.66
CA GLU A 248 -14.23 -6.78 -13.28
C GLU A 248 -13.77 -7.45 -11.98
N LEU A 249 -14.74 -7.99 -11.24
CA LEU A 249 -14.53 -9.08 -10.30
C LEU A 249 -15.15 -10.33 -10.90
N ASN A 250 -14.33 -11.32 -11.20
CA ASN A 250 -14.75 -12.59 -11.78
C ASN A 250 -14.73 -13.70 -10.73
N LYS A 251 -15.81 -14.46 -10.65
CA LYS A 251 -15.81 -15.78 -9.98
C LYS A 251 -15.21 -16.78 -10.94
N VAL A 252 -13.98 -17.22 -10.66
CA VAL A 252 -13.18 -17.98 -11.63
C VAL A 252 -13.34 -19.49 -11.40
N GLU A 253 -13.82 -20.18 -12.43
CA GLU A 253 -14.10 -21.62 -12.42
C GLU A 253 -13.29 -22.36 -13.49
N LEU A 254 -12.98 -23.62 -13.24
CA LEU A 254 -12.21 -24.47 -14.15
C LEU A 254 -12.88 -24.57 -15.54
N GLY A 255 -12.07 -24.33 -16.57
CA GLY A 255 -12.47 -24.46 -17.98
C GLY A 255 -13.33 -23.33 -18.53
N LYS A 256 -13.56 -22.25 -17.73
CA LYS A 256 -14.35 -21.11 -18.17
C LYS A 256 -13.53 -20.09 -18.94
N PHE A 257 -14.24 -19.38 -19.86
CA PHE A 257 -13.74 -18.25 -20.62
C PHE A 257 -14.41 -16.95 -20.13
N TYR A 258 -13.62 -15.89 -19.88
CA TYR A 258 -14.06 -14.64 -19.26
C TYR A 258 -14.11 -13.45 -20.25
N GLY A 259 -14.14 -13.74 -21.55
CA GLY A 259 -14.53 -12.81 -22.61
C GLY A 259 -13.39 -12.16 -23.39
N TRP A 260 -12.30 -11.74 -22.74
CA TRP A 260 -11.23 -11.06 -23.47
C TRP A 260 -10.55 -11.98 -24.52
N PRO A 261 -10.27 -11.49 -25.75
CA PRO A 261 -10.41 -10.13 -26.25
C PRO A 261 -11.77 -9.78 -26.87
N ASN A 262 -12.69 -10.71 -26.93
CA ASN A 262 -13.90 -10.64 -27.77
C ASN A 262 -15.09 -9.97 -27.08
N VAL A 263 -15.18 -10.10 -25.77
CA VAL A 263 -16.32 -9.65 -24.95
C VAL A 263 -15.81 -8.85 -23.75
N ASN A 264 -16.46 -7.72 -23.45
CA ASN A 264 -16.15 -6.85 -22.35
C ASN A 264 -17.30 -6.85 -21.32
N GLY A 265 -16.97 -6.75 -20.04
CA GLY A 265 -17.95 -6.55 -18.98
C GLY A 265 -19.06 -7.59 -18.95
N PHE A 266 -20.30 -7.13 -18.86
CA PHE A 266 -21.48 -8.00 -18.70
C PHE A 266 -22.02 -8.56 -20.02
N GLY A 267 -21.22 -8.63 -21.09
CA GLY A 267 -21.61 -9.24 -22.36
C GLY A 267 -21.64 -8.28 -23.53
N ASP A 268 -20.87 -7.22 -23.52
CA ASP A 268 -20.71 -6.32 -24.66
C ASP A 268 -19.62 -6.83 -25.61
N LEU A 269 -19.93 -6.94 -26.90
CA LEU A 269 -18.92 -7.27 -27.89
C LEU A 269 -17.86 -6.17 -27.98
N ASP A 270 -16.59 -6.60 -28.03
CA ASP A 270 -15.50 -5.66 -28.26
C ASP A 270 -15.62 -4.97 -29.63
N PRO A 271 -15.43 -3.64 -29.74
CA PRO A 271 -15.64 -2.94 -31.01
C PRO A 271 -14.67 -3.35 -32.14
N ASP A 272 -13.48 -3.87 -31.79
CA ASP A 272 -12.46 -4.23 -32.79
C ASP A 272 -12.29 -5.77 -32.92
N PHE A 273 -12.55 -6.52 -31.84
CA PHE A 273 -12.33 -7.99 -31.75
C PHE A 273 -13.60 -8.78 -31.45
N GLY A 274 -14.78 -8.12 -31.43
CA GLY A 274 -16.05 -8.76 -31.08
C GLY A 274 -16.38 -9.97 -31.96
N ASP A 275 -16.72 -11.09 -31.31
CA ASP A 275 -17.18 -12.34 -31.96
C ASP A 275 -18.45 -12.83 -31.26
N GLU A 276 -19.56 -12.87 -31.99
CA GLU A 276 -20.87 -13.31 -31.46
C GLU A 276 -20.83 -14.77 -30.94
N SER A 277 -19.98 -15.62 -31.52
CA SER A 277 -19.83 -16.99 -31.02
C SER A 277 -19.21 -17.05 -29.63
N LYS A 278 -18.31 -16.13 -29.33
CA LYS A 278 -17.64 -16.00 -28.04
C LYS A 278 -18.52 -15.37 -26.96
N LEU A 279 -19.52 -14.59 -27.37
CA LEU A 279 -20.51 -14.03 -26.42
C LEU A 279 -21.27 -15.13 -25.68
N ILE A 280 -21.55 -16.26 -26.34
CA ILE A 280 -22.26 -17.40 -25.71
C ILE A 280 -21.34 -18.17 -24.75
N GLU A 281 -20.04 -18.19 -25.04
CA GLU A 281 -19.04 -18.90 -24.23
C GLU A 281 -18.59 -18.07 -23.01
N ALA A 282 -18.67 -16.74 -23.10
CA ALA A 282 -18.16 -15.84 -22.09
C ALA A 282 -18.95 -15.93 -20.77
N THR A 283 -18.23 -16.03 -19.68
CA THR A 283 -18.77 -15.96 -18.32
C THR A 283 -18.76 -14.52 -17.86
N SER A 284 -19.92 -13.99 -17.47
CA SER A 284 -20.06 -12.62 -16.99
C SER A 284 -19.43 -12.43 -15.62
N PRO A 285 -18.86 -11.25 -15.33
CA PRO A 285 -18.35 -10.90 -14.00
C PRO A 285 -19.49 -10.85 -12.96
N VAL A 286 -19.14 -11.07 -11.69
CA VAL A 286 -20.06 -10.95 -10.55
C VAL A 286 -20.17 -9.53 -10.00
N HIS A 287 -19.21 -8.66 -10.35
CA HIS A 287 -19.21 -7.24 -10.03
C HIS A 287 -18.40 -6.44 -11.06
N GLY A 288 -18.88 -5.26 -11.41
CA GLY A 288 -18.20 -4.31 -12.28
C GLY A 288 -17.69 -3.12 -11.49
N PHE A 289 -16.37 -2.97 -11.41
CA PHE A 289 -15.75 -1.74 -10.94
C PHE A 289 -15.89 -0.66 -12.02
N ARG A 290 -15.79 0.60 -11.62
CA ARG A 290 -15.74 1.68 -12.62
C ARG A 290 -14.56 1.49 -13.58
N ALA A 291 -14.76 1.88 -14.84
CA ALA A 291 -13.76 1.74 -15.89
C ALA A 291 -12.42 2.40 -15.49
N HIS A 292 -11.34 1.72 -15.79
CA HIS A 292 -9.95 2.19 -15.65
C HIS A 292 -9.45 2.46 -14.23
N ASN A 293 -10.20 2.12 -13.18
CA ASN A 293 -9.72 2.33 -11.80
C ASN A 293 -8.66 1.33 -11.32
N ALA A 294 -8.30 0.38 -12.20
CA ALA A 294 -7.19 -0.56 -12.05
C ALA A 294 -7.25 -1.38 -10.73
N PRO A 295 -8.23 -2.29 -10.57
CA PRO A 295 -8.26 -3.19 -9.42
C PRO A 295 -7.06 -4.15 -9.48
N LEU A 296 -6.30 -4.23 -8.39
CA LEU A 296 -5.12 -5.06 -8.24
C LEU A 296 -5.34 -6.11 -7.16
N GLY A 297 -4.60 -6.05 -6.05
CA GLY A 297 -4.70 -7.03 -4.97
C GLY A 297 -6.10 -7.12 -4.36
N ILE A 298 -6.56 -8.32 -4.08
CA ILE A 298 -7.80 -8.63 -3.38
C ILE A 298 -7.54 -9.68 -2.31
N ARG A 299 -8.19 -9.53 -1.15
CA ARG A 299 -8.19 -10.51 -0.06
C ARG A 299 -9.55 -10.59 0.60
N PHE A 300 -10.06 -11.80 0.75
CA PHE A 300 -11.13 -12.04 1.70
C PHE A 300 -10.56 -11.99 3.11
N ILE A 301 -11.14 -11.15 3.96
CA ILE A 301 -10.62 -10.89 5.29
C ILE A 301 -11.52 -11.53 6.35
N ASP A 302 -10.88 -12.25 7.28
CA ASP A 302 -11.54 -12.75 8.50
C ASP A 302 -10.70 -12.27 9.70
N LEU A 303 -10.74 -10.96 9.95
CA LEU A 303 -10.05 -10.33 11.06
C LEU A 303 -11.01 -10.23 12.24
N ALA A 304 -10.70 -10.91 13.34
CA ALA A 304 -11.61 -11.08 14.48
C ALA A 304 -12.01 -9.73 15.12
N ALA A 305 -11.14 -8.73 15.08
CA ALA A 305 -11.43 -7.39 15.57
C ALA A 305 -12.40 -6.61 14.66
N PHE A 306 -12.51 -6.96 13.38
CA PHE A 306 -13.36 -6.20 12.44
C PHE A 306 -14.86 -6.45 12.72
N PRO A 307 -15.73 -5.46 12.45
CA PRO A 307 -17.17 -5.65 12.52
C PRO A 307 -17.63 -6.82 11.64
N LYS A 308 -18.66 -7.55 12.08
CA LYS A 308 -19.16 -8.74 11.36
C LYS A 308 -19.41 -8.48 9.87
N ALA A 309 -19.88 -7.28 9.50
CA ALA A 309 -20.12 -6.91 8.10
C ALA A 309 -18.87 -6.96 7.21
N TYR A 310 -17.68 -6.85 7.79
CA TYR A 310 -16.40 -6.89 7.07
C TYR A 310 -15.75 -8.29 7.07
N ARG A 311 -16.06 -9.17 8.04
CA ARG A 311 -15.39 -10.48 8.17
C ARG A 311 -15.65 -11.45 7.03
N GLU A 312 -16.72 -11.24 6.29
CA GLU A 312 -17.09 -12.06 5.12
C GLU A 312 -16.96 -11.26 3.82
N SER A 313 -16.31 -10.08 3.88
CA SER A 313 -16.07 -9.23 2.73
C SER A 313 -14.66 -9.42 2.20
N ALA A 314 -14.43 -8.98 0.97
CA ALA A 314 -13.08 -8.80 0.46
C ALA A 314 -12.68 -7.33 0.53
N LEU A 315 -11.39 -7.05 0.74
CA LEU A 315 -10.78 -5.75 0.44
C LEU A 315 -10.11 -5.84 -0.92
N ALA A 316 -10.30 -4.83 -1.76
CA ALA A 316 -9.67 -4.73 -3.07
C ALA A 316 -8.97 -3.38 -3.23
N ALA A 317 -7.71 -3.41 -3.66
CA ALA A 317 -6.92 -2.22 -3.95
C ALA A 317 -7.24 -1.71 -5.36
N LEU A 318 -7.78 -0.49 -5.46
CA LEU A 318 -7.99 0.21 -6.72
C LEU A 318 -6.81 1.17 -6.92
N HIS A 319 -5.87 0.77 -7.77
CA HIS A 319 -4.58 1.46 -7.97
C HIS A 319 -4.74 2.86 -8.57
N GLY A 320 -5.83 3.10 -9.27
CA GLY A 320 -6.18 4.38 -9.84
C GLY A 320 -5.91 4.53 -11.33
N SER A 321 -6.77 5.29 -11.97
CA SER A 321 -6.85 5.47 -13.42
C SER A 321 -5.65 6.23 -13.99
N TRP A 322 -5.20 5.83 -15.17
CA TRP A 322 -4.31 6.61 -16.01
C TRP A 322 -4.99 7.05 -17.32
N ASN A 323 -6.02 6.33 -17.73
CA ASN A 323 -6.75 6.47 -18.99
C ASN A 323 -8.18 7.01 -18.73
N ARG A 324 -8.27 8.16 -18.07
CA ARG A 324 -9.51 8.92 -17.84
C ARG A 324 -9.22 10.41 -17.90
N SER A 325 -10.23 11.20 -18.23
CA SER A 325 -10.18 12.67 -18.19
C SER A 325 -10.16 13.21 -16.75
N SER A 326 -10.67 12.43 -15.80
CA SER A 326 -10.61 12.69 -14.35
C SER A 326 -10.10 11.47 -13.60
N TYR A 327 -9.41 11.69 -12.49
CA TYR A 327 -8.91 10.60 -11.64
C TYR A 327 -10.06 9.78 -11.04
N ASP A 328 -9.87 8.45 -10.99
CA ASP A 328 -10.78 7.50 -10.36
C ASP A 328 -9.97 6.31 -9.79
N GLY A 329 -10.49 5.66 -8.75
CA GLY A 329 -9.74 4.68 -7.98
C GLY A 329 -8.90 5.37 -6.92
N TYR A 330 -7.61 5.05 -6.81
CA TYR A 330 -6.71 5.58 -5.77
C TYR A 330 -7.27 5.36 -4.37
N LYS A 331 -7.79 4.16 -4.12
CA LYS A 331 -8.46 3.80 -2.87
C LYS A 331 -8.46 2.29 -2.65
N VAL A 332 -8.81 1.87 -1.47
CA VAL A 332 -9.21 0.49 -1.19
C VAL A 332 -10.71 0.48 -0.97
N VAL A 333 -11.37 -0.50 -1.54
CA VAL A 333 -12.80 -0.74 -1.35
C VAL A 333 -13.04 -2.04 -0.60
N SER A 334 -14.16 -2.14 0.10
CA SER A 334 -14.68 -3.38 0.65
C SER A 334 -15.82 -3.91 -0.22
N LEU A 335 -15.79 -5.19 -0.53
CA LEU A 335 -16.74 -5.91 -1.38
C LEU A 335 -17.56 -6.84 -0.51
N HIS A 336 -18.82 -6.51 -0.27
CA HIS A 336 -19.73 -7.22 0.59
C HIS A 336 -20.61 -8.17 -0.23
N HIS A 337 -20.42 -9.47 -0.05
CA HIS A 337 -21.21 -10.51 -0.72
C HIS A 337 -22.68 -10.46 -0.29
N LYS A 338 -23.60 -10.51 -1.26
CA LYS A 338 -25.04 -10.53 -1.06
C LYS A 338 -25.60 -11.95 -1.30
N SER A 339 -26.78 -12.18 -0.77
CA SER A 339 -27.48 -13.47 -0.90
C SER A 339 -27.88 -13.84 -2.35
N ASP A 340 -27.90 -12.86 -3.26
CA ASP A 340 -28.14 -13.08 -4.69
C ASP A 340 -26.86 -13.38 -5.49
N GLY A 341 -25.70 -13.46 -4.81
CA GLY A 341 -24.40 -13.71 -5.42
C GLY A 341 -23.69 -12.46 -5.93
N SER A 342 -24.33 -11.28 -5.88
CA SER A 342 -23.69 -10.00 -6.23
C SER A 342 -22.85 -9.46 -5.09
N PHE A 343 -22.04 -8.43 -5.38
CA PHE A 343 -21.26 -7.70 -4.39
C PHE A 343 -21.71 -6.24 -4.29
N GLU A 344 -21.71 -5.71 -3.08
CA GLU A 344 -21.85 -4.29 -2.81
C GLU A 344 -20.47 -3.70 -2.52
N GLU A 345 -20.04 -2.76 -3.37
CA GLU A 345 -18.79 -2.01 -3.19
C GLU A 345 -19.00 -0.84 -2.23
N LYS A 346 -18.10 -0.69 -1.25
CA LYS A 346 -18.05 0.46 -0.34
C LYS A 346 -16.61 0.98 -0.21
N ASP A 347 -16.46 2.27 -0.05
CA ASP A 347 -15.17 2.88 0.26
C ASP A 347 -14.66 2.36 1.61
N PHE A 348 -13.38 1.94 1.64
CA PHE A 348 -12.71 1.45 2.86
C PHE A 348 -11.53 2.32 3.27
N LEU A 349 -10.59 2.60 2.36
CA LEU A 349 -9.49 3.52 2.60
C LEU A 349 -9.36 4.46 1.41
N THR A 350 -9.64 5.74 1.62
CA THR A 350 -9.70 6.77 0.57
C THR A 350 -8.77 7.94 0.87
N GLY A 351 -8.68 8.91 -0.06
CA GLY A 351 -7.93 10.15 0.12
C GLY A 351 -6.52 10.14 -0.44
N PHE A 352 -6.11 9.07 -1.12
CA PHE A 352 -4.80 9.01 -1.81
C PHE A 352 -4.70 10.02 -2.96
N GLU A 353 -5.81 10.28 -3.62
CA GLU A 353 -5.96 11.35 -4.62
C GLU A 353 -6.87 12.44 -4.09
N LYS A 354 -6.51 13.70 -4.26
CA LYS A 354 -7.35 14.86 -3.99
C LYS A 354 -6.95 16.02 -4.88
N ASP A 355 -7.90 16.52 -5.67
CA ASP A 355 -7.73 17.69 -6.55
C ASP A 355 -6.51 17.58 -7.49
N GLY A 356 -6.24 16.38 -7.99
CA GLY A 356 -5.09 16.07 -8.86
C GLY A 356 -3.77 15.84 -8.12
N ASN A 357 -3.75 15.97 -6.80
CA ASN A 357 -2.59 15.65 -5.98
C ASN A 357 -2.67 14.22 -5.45
N ILE A 358 -1.81 13.35 -5.99
CA ILE A 358 -1.72 11.93 -5.64
C ILE A 358 -0.61 11.76 -4.62
N ILE A 359 -0.93 11.17 -3.46
CA ILE A 359 0.02 10.83 -2.39
C ILE A 359 0.29 9.33 -2.29
N GLY A 360 -0.47 8.50 -2.98
CA GLY A 360 -0.32 7.05 -2.96
C GLY A 360 -1.19 6.36 -4.00
N ARG A 361 -0.84 5.10 -4.30
CA ARG A 361 -1.57 4.19 -5.20
C ARG A 361 -1.58 2.80 -4.56
N PRO A 362 -2.67 2.40 -3.90
CA PRO A 362 -2.79 1.09 -3.28
C PRO A 362 -2.56 -0.04 -4.28
N ALA A 363 -1.73 -1.02 -3.91
CA ALA A 363 -1.35 -2.12 -4.80
C ALA A 363 -1.85 -3.48 -4.32
N ASP A 364 -1.70 -3.79 -3.03
CA ASP A 364 -2.15 -5.05 -2.44
C ASP A 364 -2.71 -4.83 -1.04
N VAL A 365 -3.44 -5.82 -0.55
CA VAL A 365 -4.04 -5.84 0.78
C VAL A 365 -3.81 -7.20 1.44
N THR A 366 -3.63 -7.24 2.77
CA THR A 366 -3.55 -8.48 3.54
C THR A 366 -4.01 -8.26 4.97
N GLY A 367 -4.46 -9.33 5.64
CA GLY A 367 -4.72 -9.31 7.07
C GLY A 367 -3.45 -9.56 7.88
N GLY A 368 -3.28 -8.85 8.99
CA GLY A 368 -2.18 -9.02 9.92
C GLY A 368 -2.52 -9.91 11.12
N PRO A 369 -1.49 -10.41 11.82
CA PRO A 369 -1.67 -11.25 13.02
C PRO A 369 -2.22 -10.46 14.22
N ASP A 370 -2.30 -9.15 14.11
CA ASP A 370 -2.83 -8.20 15.08
C ASP A 370 -4.29 -7.77 14.79
N ASP A 371 -4.98 -8.55 13.95
CA ASP A 371 -6.35 -8.28 13.49
C ASP A 371 -6.52 -6.92 12.76
N CYS A 372 -5.46 -6.39 12.15
CA CYS A 372 -5.50 -5.19 11.31
C CYS A 372 -5.31 -5.55 9.83
N ALA A 373 -5.83 -4.72 8.93
CA ALA A 373 -5.56 -4.82 7.50
C ALA A 373 -4.31 -4.00 7.14
N TYR A 374 -3.51 -4.54 6.23
CA TYR A 374 -2.30 -3.89 5.72
C TYR A 374 -2.42 -3.66 4.23
N ILE A 375 -2.00 -2.49 3.79
CA ILE A 375 -2.13 -2.03 2.42
C ILE A 375 -0.77 -1.57 1.91
N SER A 376 -0.29 -2.14 0.81
CA SER A 376 0.91 -1.67 0.13
C SER A 376 0.59 -0.54 -0.84
N ASP A 377 1.56 0.34 -1.02
CA ASP A 377 1.52 1.51 -1.90
C ASP A 377 2.85 1.62 -2.65
N ASP A 378 2.84 1.28 -3.93
CA ASP A 378 4.05 1.28 -4.75
C ASP A 378 4.46 2.68 -5.23
N PHE A 379 3.53 3.63 -5.23
CA PHE A 379 3.78 5.04 -5.54
C PHE A 379 4.25 5.82 -4.32
N GLY A 380 3.56 5.69 -3.18
CA GLY A 380 3.91 6.35 -1.92
C GLY A 380 5.05 5.65 -1.17
N MET A 381 5.61 4.56 -1.69
CA MET A 381 6.68 3.77 -1.05
C MET A 381 6.36 3.45 0.41
N ALA A 382 5.13 3.00 0.68
CA ALA A 382 4.59 2.89 2.02
C ALA A 382 3.80 1.60 2.23
N ILE A 383 3.71 1.20 3.50
CA ILE A 383 2.72 0.23 3.97
C ILE A 383 1.84 0.93 4.99
N TYR A 384 0.52 0.87 4.79
CA TYR A 384 -0.47 1.39 5.74
C TYR A 384 -1.04 0.26 6.57
N ARG A 385 -1.38 0.56 7.83
CA ARG A 385 -2.06 -0.33 8.76
C ARG A 385 -3.42 0.26 9.11
N VAL A 386 -4.50 -0.50 8.93
CA VAL A 386 -5.88 -0.11 9.22
C VAL A 386 -6.47 -1.05 10.24
N CYS A 387 -6.88 -0.52 11.39
CA CYS A 387 -7.40 -1.31 12.51
C CYS A 387 -8.79 -0.82 12.93
N TYR A 388 -9.57 -1.71 13.55
CA TYR A 388 -10.87 -1.39 14.13
C TYR A 388 -10.83 -1.47 15.66
N GLY A 389 -11.51 -0.53 16.34
CA GLY A 389 -11.64 -0.55 17.81
C GLY A 389 -10.35 -0.32 18.58
N ILE A 390 -9.21 -0.27 17.93
CA ILE A 390 -8.02 0.31 18.49
C ILE A 390 -8.27 1.82 18.39
N GLU A 391 -8.64 2.43 19.51
CA GLU A 391 -8.25 3.82 19.74
C GLU A 391 -6.73 3.77 19.58
N GLY A 392 -6.28 4.04 18.36
CA GLY A 392 -4.87 4.08 18.09
C GLY A 392 -4.28 4.93 19.19
N GLU A 393 -3.07 4.64 19.65
CA GLU A 393 -2.30 5.74 20.23
C GLU A 393 -2.62 6.87 19.32
N ALA A 394 -3.68 7.50 19.69
CA ALA A 394 -4.53 8.31 18.86
C ALA A 394 -3.96 8.46 17.47
N ILE A 395 -4.28 7.53 16.56
CA ILE A 395 -4.79 7.98 15.31
C ILE A 395 -6.03 8.71 15.77
N ALA A 396 -5.82 9.95 16.20
CA ALA A 396 -6.84 10.73 16.81
C ALA A 396 -7.97 10.86 15.81
N SER A 397 -8.95 9.98 15.91
CA SER A 397 -10.30 10.36 15.63
C SER A 397 -10.59 11.51 16.58
N THR A 398 -10.61 12.70 16.04
CA THR A 398 -11.31 13.88 16.59
C THR A 398 -11.59 13.87 18.10
N SER A 399 -10.57 13.90 18.89
CA SER A 399 -10.43 14.85 19.94
C SER A 399 -9.13 15.57 19.67
N SER A 400 -9.19 16.85 19.45
CA SER A 400 -8.06 17.75 19.31
C SER A 400 -7.06 17.55 20.45
N SER A 401 -6.20 16.53 20.34
CA SER A 401 -4.83 16.68 20.72
C SER A 401 -4.10 17.04 19.41
N VAL A 402 -4.22 18.30 19.05
CA VAL A 402 -3.17 19.00 18.34
C VAL A 402 -1.88 18.33 18.81
N ILE A 403 -1.07 17.74 17.88
CA ILE A 403 0.37 17.73 18.12
C ILE A 403 0.62 19.21 18.24
N GLN A 404 0.73 19.64 19.47
CA GLN A 404 0.99 21.02 19.80
C GLN A 404 2.35 21.21 19.19
N GLU A 405 2.44 21.93 18.05
CA GLU A 405 3.73 22.34 17.53
C GLU A 405 4.44 22.88 18.73
N THR A 406 5.55 22.27 19.11
CA THR A 406 6.23 22.62 20.35
C THR A 406 6.72 24.05 20.29
N GLY A 407 6.73 24.66 19.09
CA GLY A 407 7.34 25.93 18.75
C GLY A 407 8.83 25.82 18.55
N LEU A 408 9.42 24.62 18.72
CA LEU A 408 10.83 24.36 18.42
C LEU A 408 11.05 24.26 16.91
N GLU A 409 10.02 23.97 16.15
CA GLU A 409 10.03 23.83 14.70
C GLU A 409 10.31 25.17 13.99
N ASP A 410 10.01 26.28 14.65
CA ASP A 410 10.23 27.64 14.13
C ASP A 410 11.71 28.05 14.14
N PHE A 411 12.57 27.30 14.83
CA PHE A 411 14.01 27.56 14.90
C PHE A 411 14.79 26.67 13.94
N ASP A 412 15.83 27.20 13.32
CA ASP A 412 16.79 26.39 12.55
C ASP A 412 17.52 25.38 13.48
N LYS A 413 18.11 24.35 12.86
CA LYS A 413 18.75 23.25 13.61
C LYS A 413 19.88 23.71 14.54
N ALA A 414 20.67 24.70 14.12
CA ALA A 414 21.80 25.17 14.92
C ALA A 414 21.34 25.96 16.14
N THR A 415 20.37 26.86 15.96
CA THR A 415 19.74 27.62 17.04
C THR A 415 19.07 26.68 18.04
N ARG A 416 18.37 25.66 17.57
CA ARG A 416 17.70 24.64 18.42
C ARG A 416 18.69 23.88 19.29
N LEU A 417 19.81 23.43 18.73
CA LEU A 417 20.86 22.73 19.47
C LEU A 417 21.51 23.63 20.53
N ASN A 418 21.74 24.90 20.23
CA ASN A 418 22.28 25.86 21.19
C ASN A 418 21.30 26.09 22.36
N LEU A 419 20.03 26.36 22.08
CA LEU A 419 18.98 26.49 23.09
C LEU A 419 18.87 25.25 23.98
N GLN A 420 18.92 24.05 23.41
CA GLN A 420 18.88 22.80 24.17
C GLN A 420 20.10 22.63 25.09
N SER A 421 21.30 22.99 24.60
CA SER A 421 22.53 22.95 25.39
C SER A 421 22.50 23.94 26.57
N ASP A 422 22.04 25.15 26.32
CA ASP A 422 21.92 26.18 27.36
C ASP A 422 20.84 25.81 28.38
N GLY A 423 19.74 25.24 27.93
CA GLY A 423 18.66 24.72 28.77
C GLY A 423 19.08 23.55 29.64
N GLU A 424 19.91 22.64 29.15
CA GLU A 424 20.50 21.55 29.93
C GLU A 424 21.37 22.10 31.07
N GLN A 425 22.18 23.11 30.78
CA GLN A 425 23.02 23.76 31.78
C GLN A 425 22.19 24.46 32.84
N LEU A 426 21.10 25.11 32.47
CA LEU A 426 20.13 25.71 33.39
C LEU A 426 19.46 24.64 34.25
N PHE A 427 19.03 23.52 33.69
CA PHE A 427 18.41 22.41 34.40
C PHE A 427 19.33 21.86 35.49
N MET A 428 20.63 21.72 35.19
CA MET A 428 21.64 21.25 36.15
C MET A 428 21.94 22.27 37.23
N THR A 429 22.04 23.56 36.88
CA THR A 429 22.53 24.62 37.81
C THR A 429 21.44 25.24 38.68
N ARG A 430 20.17 25.19 38.24
CA ARG A 430 19.02 25.79 38.98
C ARG A 430 18.36 24.86 39.96
N GLY A 431 18.93 23.66 40.18
CA GLY A 431 18.47 22.72 41.21
C GLY A 431 17.29 21.83 40.77
N CYS A 432 16.95 21.80 39.49
CA CYS A 432 15.84 20.97 38.98
C CYS A 432 16.08 19.47 39.21
N LEU A 433 17.34 19.01 39.19
CA LEU A 433 17.76 17.64 39.49
C LEU A 433 17.45 17.19 40.92
N THR A 434 17.15 18.12 41.86
CA THR A 434 16.80 17.77 43.24
C THR A 434 15.47 17.00 43.29
N CYS A 435 14.56 17.29 42.40
CA CYS A 435 13.22 16.69 42.34
C CYS A 435 12.96 15.89 41.06
N HIS A 436 13.67 16.17 39.96
CA HIS A 436 13.45 15.55 38.67
C HIS A 436 14.64 14.70 38.22
N GLY A 437 14.38 13.48 37.83
CA GLY A 437 15.37 12.63 37.17
C GLY A 437 15.38 12.88 35.67
N VAL A 438 16.57 12.91 35.06
CA VAL A 438 16.72 12.83 33.59
C VAL A 438 16.57 11.39 33.12
N SER A 439 16.23 11.18 31.84
CA SER A 439 16.03 9.87 31.22
C SER A 439 17.20 8.93 31.58
N GLY A 440 16.88 7.77 32.16
CA GLY A 440 17.88 6.74 32.54
C GLY A 440 18.34 6.72 34.00
N SER A 441 17.98 7.69 34.86
CA SER A 441 18.31 7.65 36.29
C SER A 441 17.30 6.80 37.06
N THR A 442 17.77 5.72 37.70
CA THR A 442 16.95 4.78 38.50
C THR A 442 16.93 5.12 40.01
N SER A 443 17.22 6.36 40.36
CA SER A 443 17.21 6.79 41.78
C SER A 443 15.77 6.83 42.28
N SER A 444 15.46 6.01 43.28
CA SER A 444 14.15 5.94 43.92
C SER A 444 13.80 7.27 44.61
N GLY A 445 12.73 7.92 44.14
CA GLY A 445 12.20 9.14 44.72
C GLY A 445 12.19 10.38 43.86
N LEU A 446 12.81 10.34 42.66
CA LEU A 446 12.77 11.44 41.68
C LEU A 446 11.57 11.33 40.76
N LEU A 447 10.94 12.45 40.43
CA LEU A 447 9.84 12.53 39.47
C LEU A 447 10.42 12.54 38.03
N PRO A 448 10.21 11.50 37.24
CA PRO A 448 10.77 11.45 35.89
C PRO A 448 10.06 12.46 34.97
N LEU A 449 10.85 13.19 34.17
CA LEU A 449 10.35 14.06 33.11
C LEU A 449 10.25 13.21 31.82
N LYS A 450 9.08 12.66 31.56
CA LYS A 450 8.80 11.86 30.37
C LYS A 450 7.75 12.52 29.50
N ALA A 451 7.96 12.48 28.16
CA ALA A 451 7.00 12.95 27.17
C ALA A 451 6.50 14.40 27.42
N ILE A 452 7.40 15.29 27.82
CA ILE A 452 7.09 16.72 28.05
C ILE A 452 6.61 17.37 26.76
N ASN A 453 7.21 17.02 25.62
CA ASN A 453 6.82 17.45 24.29
C ASN A 453 5.40 17.04 23.86
N LYS A 454 4.82 16.04 24.51
CA LYS A 454 3.43 15.63 24.29
C LYS A 454 2.42 16.43 25.11
N LYS A 455 2.87 17.17 26.11
CA LYS A 455 2.01 17.90 27.09
C LYS A 455 2.15 19.41 26.96
N TYR A 456 3.30 19.90 26.54
CA TYR A 456 3.65 21.31 26.59
C TYR A 456 4.24 21.80 25.26
N THR A 457 4.06 23.11 25.01
CA THR A 457 4.75 23.90 23.98
C THR A 457 5.74 24.83 24.66
N LEU A 458 6.58 25.54 23.89
CA LEU A 458 7.45 26.60 24.39
C LEU A 458 6.65 27.62 25.24
N ASP A 459 5.52 28.10 24.72
CA ASP A 459 4.68 29.10 25.41
C ASP A 459 4.03 28.53 26.65
N SER A 460 3.51 27.29 26.59
CA SER A 460 2.84 26.69 27.74
C SER A 460 3.80 26.32 28.87
N LEU A 461 5.06 25.95 28.58
CA LEU A 461 6.11 25.76 29.58
C LEU A 461 6.52 27.09 30.20
N SER A 462 6.65 28.15 29.41
CA SER A 462 6.93 29.51 29.96
C SER A 462 5.85 29.98 30.92
N ALA A 463 4.58 29.71 30.62
CA ALA A 463 3.47 29.98 31.52
C ALA A 463 3.52 29.08 32.76
N PHE A 464 3.84 27.79 32.60
CA PHE A 464 3.92 26.80 33.67
C PHE A 464 4.99 27.18 34.73
N TYR A 465 6.15 27.71 34.33
CA TYR A 465 7.18 28.13 35.30
C TYR A 465 6.71 29.19 36.28
N LYS A 466 5.78 30.05 35.87
CA LYS A 466 5.22 31.12 36.71
C LYS A 466 4.20 30.59 37.72
N THR A 467 3.42 29.59 37.34
CA THR A 467 2.35 29.01 38.18
C THR A 467 2.33 27.48 38.05
N PRO A 468 3.38 26.80 38.53
CA PRO A 468 3.47 25.35 38.44
C PRO A 468 2.46 24.65 39.35
N THR A 469 2.14 23.40 39.00
CA THR A 469 1.30 22.54 39.84
C THR A 469 2.08 22.11 41.09
N PRO A 470 1.57 22.30 42.32
CA PRO A 470 2.22 21.80 43.52
C PRO A 470 2.50 20.29 43.46
N PRO A 471 3.63 19.79 43.98
CA PRO A 471 4.58 20.47 44.92
C PRO A 471 5.73 21.26 44.22
N MET A 472 5.73 21.43 42.92
CA MET A 472 6.77 22.19 42.22
C MET A 472 6.69 23.69 42.59
N PRO A 473 7.78 24.33 43.04
CA PRO A 473 7.78 25.76 43.34
C PRO A 473 7.83 26.60 42.06
N PRO A 474 7.34 27.85 42.07
CA PRO A 474 7.51 28.78 40.96
C PRO A 474 9.00 29.01 40.66
N VAL A 475 9.32 29.04 39.36
CA VAL A 475 10.69 29.23 38.86
C VAL A 475 10.79 30.60 38.21
N HIS A 476 11.63 31.45 38.78
CA HIS A 476 11.85 32.81 38.28
C HIS A 476 13.01 32.81 37.27
N LEU A 477 12.69 32.84 35.98
CA LEU A 477 13.60 32.88 34.88
C LEU A 477 13.32 34.11 34.00
N ASN A 478 14.35 34.71 33.39
CA ASN A 478 14.15 35.67 32.33
C ASN A 478 13.64 34.97 31.05
N GLU A 479 13.24 35.70 30.02
CA GLU A 479 12.64 35.16 28.82
C GLU A 479 13.60 34.23 28.05
N GLU A 480 14.90 34.56 28.00
CA GLU A 480 15.93 33.78 27.35
C GLU A 480 16.16 32.43 28.07
N ASP A 481 16.29 32.46 29.40
CA ASP A 481 16.43 31.27 30.22
C ASP A 481 15.17 30.36 30.13
N GLN A 482 13.95 30.97 30.07
CA GLN A 482 12.69 30.24 29.90
C GLN A 482 12.67 29.52 28.53
N LEU A 483 13.09 30.20 27.46
CA LEU A 483 13.15 29.63 26.14
C LEU A 483 14.15 28.45 26.07
N ALA A 484 15.36 28.66 26.60
CA ALA A 484 16.40 27.63 26.61
C ALA A 484 16.00 26.41 27.42
N LEU A 485 15.48 26.60 28.65
CA LEU A 485 15.02 25.50 29.51
C LEU A 485 13.84 24.73 28.87
N SER A 486 12.90 25.44 28.24
CA SER A 486 11.79 24.84 27.53
C SER A 486 12.26 24.03 26.32
N ALA A 487 13.21 24.55 25.55
CA ALA A 487 13.80 23.84 24.41
C ALA A 487 14.49 22.53 24.83
N TYR A 488 15.20 22.53 25.95
CA TYR A 488 15.80 21.33 26.54
C TYR A 488 14.73 20.32 26.96
N LEU A 489 13.74 20.73 27.75
CA LEU A 489 12.70 19.83 28.27
C LEU A 489 11.81 19.22 27.17
N LEU A 490 11.55 19.98 26.10
CA LEU A 490 10.81 19.49 24.94
C LEU A 490 11.65 18.54 24.06
N GLY A 491 12.96 18.56 24.19
CA GLY A 491 13.89 17.65 23.52
C GLY A 491 14.26 16.40 24.31
N VAL A 492 13.84 16.28 25.57
CA VAL A 492 14.05 15.07 26.40
C VAL A 492 13.01 14.02 26.04
N GLU A 493 13.46 12.87 25.49
CA GLU A 493 12.64 11.69 25.15
C GLU A 493 12.31 10.82 26.38
#